data_e129ca4baf4c27bc70997128679fc9a8
#
_entry.id   e129ca4baf4c27bc70997128679fc9a8
#
_cell.length_a   1.000
_cell.length_b   1.000
_cell.length_c   1.000
_cell.angle_alpha   90.00
_cell.angle_beta   90.00
_cell.angle_gamma   90.00
#
_symmetry.space_group_name_H-M   'P 1'
#
loop_
_entity.id
_entity.type
_entity.pdbx_description
1 polymer ?
#
loop_
_entity_poly.entity_id
_entity_poly.type
_entity_poly.pdbx_seq_one_letter_code
_entity_poly.pdbx_strand_id
1 'polypeptide(L)'
;MKKKIILPFLAIIALSSCNVNIEKVITSTTPILLTDDVNQDLAYLRNIASSYNKDESLSFYNYFTNALNLPIYNDNTILYNNKVYKIEGQDISFKEDYLKLNYSNEEDDILALNTKKYQISDIVYIKNLDTAYEIVDDNMGLDIALETEFYARPIAYKGVINGKALGLIPNIDNSQTFINIFNSLKNYNITTLILDGEAYLCNNRISLNNQSDFTILGNNSTILVNDSYNDSTYGEFFFNITGCTNILFSKFNITYDMKRSIDGIKTQLGVHSSKNIEIKDSNYLIPDTVLTINNKDREFTNMDLYSNWENVIISNCSFTNLCDSEAGGSLWIRDFWQKGSKNCKVLNSNFYKIAHDEILAVFSPGKIDNVLIKGNNFTIPDDGTSSSVMNFTLGTGNQHSNISFEDNKIDACSTGGLIWSKGQNVVIKNNDMKIHLSSKGTGNFRAIEAQATSDGKINYIEEFSGNRISVDSYLDSYKFQVHILHNVKNVKNNEITINLDSTDVMLNVNNISNNKIITNKYINYV
;
A
#
# COMPACT_ATOMS: atom_id res chain seq x y z
N MET A 1 -8.06 18.14 -27.04
CA MET A 1 -7.58 18.83 -25.82
C MET A 1 -6.33 18.12 -25.34
N LYS A 2 -5.19 18.76 -25.33
CA LYS A 2 -3.93 18.13 -24.86
C LYS A 2 -3.97 18.00 -23.35
N LYS A 3 -4.11 16.80 -22.80
CA LYS A 3 -3.94 16.55 -21.36
C LYS A 3 -2.45 16.60 -21.02
N LYS A 4 -2.03 17.61 -20.25
CA LYS A 4 -0.70 17.64 -19.65
C LYS A 4 -0.73 16.74 -18.40
N ILE A 5 -0.08 15.60 -18.46
CA ILE A 5 0.15 14.79 -17.27
C ILE A 5 1.48 15.28 -16.66
N ILE A 6 1.40 15.95 -15.53
CA ILE A 6 2.56 16.31 -14.75
C ILE A 6 2.81 15.17 -13.77
N LEU A 7 3.79 14.33 -14.05
CA LEU A 7 4.29 13.34 -13.10
C LEU A 7 5.40 13.99 -12.25
N PRO A 8 5.25 14.06 -10.92
CA PRO A 8 6.37 14.43 -10.07
C PRO A 8 7.35 13.23 -10.02
N PHE A 9 8.52 13.41 -10.57
CA PHE A 9 9.63 12.47 -10.40
C PHE A 9 10.16 12.56 -8.97
N LEU A 10 9.84 11.60 -8.14
CA LEU A 10 10.61 11.26 -6.95
C LEU A 10 11.07 9.80 -7.10
N ALA A 11 12.21 9.63 -7.74
CA ALA A 11 12.91 8.36 -7.71
C ALA A 11 13.67 8.27 -6.38
N ILE A 12 13.12 7.54 -5.41
CA ILE A 12 13.89 7.12 -4.24
C ILE A 12 14.41 5.71 -4.55
N ILE A 13 15.69 5.64 -4.84
CA ILE A 13 16.40 4.37 -5.02
C ILE A 13 16.67 3.80 -3.64
N ALA A 14 16.05 2.67 -3.30
CA ALA A 14 16.46 1.87 -2.16
C ALA A 14 17.70 1.05 -2.53
N LEU A 15 18.88 1.56 -2.19
CA LEU A 15 20.13 0.81 -2.31
C LEU A 15 20.37 0.02 -1.02
N SER A 16 20.33 -1.30 -1.13
CA SER A 16 20.95 -2.19 -0.15
C SER A 16 22.45 -2.24 -0.40
N SER A 17 23.20 -1.75 0.59
CA SER A 17 24.63 -2.01 0.86
C SER A 17 25.57 -2.13 -0.36
N CYS A 18 25.98 -1.01 -0.91
CA CYS A 18 27.31 -0.77 -1.47
C CYS A 18 27.60 0.74 -1.39
N ASN A 19 28.79 1.11 -0.96
CA ASN A 19 29.27 2.49 -0.98
C ASN A 19 29.34 2.97 -2.43
N VAL A 20 28.32 3.67 -2.90
CA VAL A 20 28.33 4.38 -4.16
C VAL A 20 28.04 5.85 -3.86
N ASN A 21 28.97 6.71 -4.25
CA ASN A 21 28.79 8.15 -4.23
C ASN A 21 27.60 8.53 -5.09
N ILE A 22 26.49 8.92 -4.45
CA ILE A 22 25.29 9.42 -5.13
C ILE A 22 25.50 10.90 -5.41
N GLU A 23 26.26 11.24 -6.41
CA GLU A 23 26.29 12.58 -6.99
C GLU A 23 25.75 12.55 -8.42
N LYS A 24 24.47 12.36 -8.57
CA LYS A 24 23.59 12.93 -9.60
C LYS A 24 22.25 12.22 -9.59
N VAL A 25 21.38 12.66 -8.72
CA VAL A 25 19.94 12.44 -8.93
C VAL A 25 19.55 13.33 -10.10
N ILE A 26 19.18 12.73 -11.23
CA ILE A 26 18.62 13.48 -12.35
C ILE A 26 17.23 13.95 -11.92
N THR A 27 17.13 15.14 -11.39
CA THR A 27 15.88 15.84 -11.20
C THR A 27 15.48 16.48 -12.53
N SER A 28 15.02 15.70 -13.48
CA SER A 28 14.35 16.24 -14.66
C SER A 28 12.91 16.53 -14.28
N THR A 29 12.59 17.79 -14.04
CA THR A 29 11.23 18.30 -13.84
C THR A 29 10.50 18.55 -15.16
N THR A 30 11.00 18.03 -16.26
CA THR A 30 10.38 18.21 -17.57
C THR A 30 9.19 17.25 -17.69
N PRO A 31 7.97 17.76 -17.87
CA PRO A 31 6.81 16.89 -18.06
C PRO A 31 6.97 16.07 -19.34
N ILE A 32 6.66 14.78 -19.24
CA ILE A 32 6.59 13.89 -20.41
C ILE A 32 5.43 14.37 -21.28
N LEU A 33 5.73 14.93 -22.43
CA LEU A 33 4.73 15.27 -23.45
C LEU A 33 4.48 14.00 -24.26
N LEU A 34 3.38 13.31 -23.97
CA LEU A 34 2.88 12.25 -24.82
C LEU A 34 2.39 12.87 -26.14
N THR A 35 2.91 12.39 -27.24
CA THR A 35 2.48 12.78 -28.58
C THR A 35 1.88 11.56 -29.28
N ASP A 36 1.04 11.77 -30.28
CA ASP A 36 0.57 10.68 -31.15
C ASP A 36 1.62 10.34 -32.22
N ASP A 37 2.77 11.02 -32.21
CA ASP A 37 3.85 10.84 -33.16
C ASP A 37 4.95 9.92 -32.58
N VAL A 38 5.06 8.70 -33.13
CA VAL A 38 6.05 7.68 -32.75
C VAL A 38 7.49 8.23 -32.80
N ASN A 39 7.81 9.09 -33.78
CA ASN A 39 9.19 9.60 -33.91
C ASN A 39 9.52 10.61 -32.81
N GLN A 40 8.55 11.42 -32.41
CA GLN A 40 8.72 12.33 -31.27
C GLN A 40 8.85 11.58 -29.95
N ASP A 41 8.02 10.54 -29.75
CA ASP A 41 8.08 9.68 -28.57
C ASP A 41 9.42 8.95 -28.48
N LEU A 42 9.88 8.37 -29.58
CA LEU A 42 11.19 7.71 -29.65
C LEU A 42 12.35 8.68 -29.40
N ALA A 43 12.32 9.87 -29.98
CA ALA A 43 13.34 10.88 -29.74
C ALA A 43 13.38 11.29 -28.27
N TYR A 44 12.24 11.44 -27.65
CA TYR A 44 12.12 11.74 -26.23
C TYR A 44 12.64 10.60 -25.34
N LEU A 45 12.23 9.35 -25.59
CA LEU A 45 12.66 8.16 -24.86
C LEU A 45 14.18 7.93 -25.01
N ARG A 46 14.75 8.14 -26.20
CA ARG A 46 16.19 8.08 -26.44
C ARG A 46 16.97 9.17 -25.71
N ASN A 47 16.41 10.35 -25.60
CA ASN A 47 17.02 11.43 -24.84
C ASN A 47 17.11 11.10 -23.34
N ILE A 48 16.06 10.52 -22.77
CA ILE A 48 16.10 9.99 -21.41
C ILE A 48 17.15 8.86 -21.30
N ALA A 49 17.17 7.93 -22.24
CA ALA A 49 18.12 6.84 -22.27
C ALA A 49 19.57 7.31 -22.32
N SER A 50 19.86 8.34 -23.11
CA SER A 50 21.22 8.90 -23.23
C SER A 50 21.72 9.59 -21.96
N SER A 51 20.83 10.04 -21.09
CA SER A 51 21.17 10.65 -19.80
C SER A 51 21.41 9.62 -18.69
N TYR A 52 21.13 8.34 -18.95
CA TYR A 52 21.32 7.25 -18.00
C TYR A 52 22.79 6.78 -17.94
N ASN A 53 23.34 6.65 -16.74
CA ASN A 53 24.72 6.24 -16.56
C ASN A 53 24.88 4.71 -16.64
N LYS A 54 25.78 4.24 -17.52
CA LYS A 54 25.99 2.80 -17.80
C LYS A 54 26.63 1.99 -16.68
N ASP A 55 27.27 2.65 -15.73
CA ASP A 55 28.07 1.99 -14.69
C ASP A 55 27.26 1.51 -13.48
N GLU A 56 25.94 1.71 -13.51
CA GLU A 56 25.07 1.25 -12.45
C GLU A 56 24.53 -0.16 -12.75
N SER A 57 24.46 -1.00 -11.71
CA SER A 57 24.10 -2.43 -11.78
C SER A 57 22.64 -2.73 -12.19
N LEU A 58 21.79 -1.71 -12.32
CA LEU A 58 20.42 -1.83 -12.81
C LEU A 58 20.41 -1.70 -14.33
N SER A 59 19.80 -2.65 -15.01
CA SER A 59 19.60 -2.51 -16.45
C SER A 59 18.72 -1.29 -16.72
N PHE A 60 19.00 -0.57 -17.81
CA PHE A 60 18.19 0.56 -18.26
C PHE A 60 16.71 0.17 -18.38
N TYR A 61 16.43 -1.04 -18.79
CA TYR A 61 15.09 -1.62 -18.84
C TYR A 61 14.37 -1.57 -17.47
N ASN A 62 15.03 -2.03 -16.39
CA ASN A 62 14.45 -2.00 -15.05
C ASN A 62 14.25 -0.58 -14.55
N TYR A 63 15.19 0.31 -14.83
CA TYR A 63 15.03 1.73 -14.53
C TYR A 63 13.79 2.31 -15.23
N PHE A 64 13.66 2.04 -16.53
CA PHE A 64 12.60 2.61 -17.35
C PHE A 64 11.22 2.07 -16.97
N THR A 65 11.11 0.76 -16.74
CA THR A 65 9.85 0.15 -16.29
C THR A 65 9.44 0.62 -14.90
N ASN A 66 10.38 0.79 -13.99
CA ASN A 66 10.10 1.32 -12.65
C ASN A 66 9.76 2.82 -12.69
N ALA A 67 10.50 3.62 -13.45
CA ALA A 67 10.29 5.07 -13.52
C ALA A 67 8.96 5.44 -14.18
N LEU A 68 8.57 4.73 -15.23
CA LEU A 68 7.33 4.98 -15.97
C LEU A 68 6.17 4.10 -15.51
N ASN A 69 6.43 3.17 -14.60
CA ASN A 69 5.44 2.18 -14.13
C ASN A 69 4.72 1.45 -15.26
N LEU A 70 5.49 1.03 -16.24
CA LEU A 70 4.98 0.37 -17.42
C LEU A 70 4.85 -1.13 -17.19
N PRO A 71 3.89 -1.79 -17.83
CA PRO A 71 3.81 -3.25 -17.82
C PRO A 71 5.10 -3.87 -18.35
N ILE A 72 5.62 -4.87 -17.63
CA ILE A 72 6.80 -5.62 -18.03
C ILE A 72 6.36 -6.68 -19.03
N TYR A 73 6.85 -6.59 -20.24
CA TYR A 73 6.73 -7.63 -21.24
C TYR A 73 7.98 -8.50 -21.27
N ASN A 74 7.82 -9.76 -21.67
CA ASN A 74 8.96 -10.60 -21.97
C ASN A 74 9.82 -9.95 -23.07
N ASP A 75 11.10 -10.28 -23.12
CA ASP A 75 12.06 -9.86 -24.16
C ASP A 75 12.44 -8.37 -24.17
N ASN A 76 12.55 -7.73 -23.00
CA ASN A 76 12.97 -6.33 -22.89
C ASN A 76 12.06 -5.36 -23.69
N THR A 77 10.78 -5.61 -23.71
CA THR A 77 9.81 -4.71 -24.33
C THR A 77 9.00 -3.94 -23.30
N ILE A 78 8.62 -2.72 -23.62
CA ILE A 78 7.73 -1.88 -22.84
C ILE A 78 6.50 -1.51 -23.64
N LEU A 79 5.36 -1.38 -22.96
CA LEU A 79 4.17 -0.78 -23.52
C LEU A 79 4.10 0.69 -23.09
N TYR A 80 4.07 1.59 -24.04
CA TYR A 80 4.01 3.02 -23.81
C TYR A 80 3.08 3.65 -24.85
N ASN A 81 2.05 4.33 -24.38
CA ASN A 81 1.04 4.98 -25.23
C ASN A 81 0.51 4.04 -26.34
N ASN A 82 0.11 2.82 -25.96
CA ASN A 82 -0.39 1.74 -26.82
C ASN A 82 0.57 1.31 -27.95
N LYS A 83 1.85 1.53 -27.77
CA LYS A 83 2.91 1.12 -28.69
C LYS A 83 3.93 0.29 -27.93
N VAL A 84 4.42 -0.76 -28.58
CA VAL A 84 5.44 -1.64 -28.02
C VAL A 84 6.81 -1.15 -28.51
N TYR A 85 7.68 -0.89 -27.54
CA TYR A 85 9.07 -0.51 -27.81
C TYR A 85 10.00 -1.59 -27.27
N LYS A 86 11.04 -1.92 -28.03
CA LYS A 86 12.12 -2.82 -27.62
C LYS A 86 13.27 -2.01 -27.05
N ILE A 87 13.79 -2.44 -25.89
CA ILE A 87 14.94 -1.84 -25.22
C ILE A 87 16.12 -2.79 -25.34
N GLU A 88 17.19 -2.36 -25.97
CA GLU A 88 18.45 -3.08 -26.07
C GLU A 88 19.59 -2.20 -25.54
N GLY A 89 19.97 -2.44 -24.27
CA GLY A 89 20.94 -1.56 -23.60
C GLY A 89 20.38 -0.17 -23.38
N GLN A 90 20.92 0.83 -24.09
CA GLN A 90 20.41 2.20 -24.11
C GLN A 90 19.66 2.56 -25.40
N ASP A 91 19.52 1.62 -26.29
CA ASP A 91 18.78 1.85 -27.52
C ASP A 91 17.31 1.48 -27.34
N ILE A 92 16.43 2.33 -27.84
CA ILE A 92 14.98 2.12 -27.80
C ILE A 92 14.49 2.19 -29.23
N SER A 93 13.84 1.11 -29.64
CA SER A 93 13.26 1.01 -30.98
C SER A 93 11.76 0.73 -30.89
N PHE A 94 11.01 1.33 -31.80
CA PHE A 94 9.61 0.99 -32.00
C PHE A 94 9.53 -0.42 -32.60
N LYS A 95 8.74 -1.29 -32.00
CA LYS A 95 8.52 -2.64 -32.47
C LYS A 95 7.22 -2.78 -33.25
N GLU A 96 6.14 -2.32 -32.67
CA GLU A 96 4.81 -2.46 -33.24
C GLU A 96 3.78 -1.58 -32.51
N ASP A 97 2.69 -1.24 -33.16
CA ASP A 97 1.52 -0.76 -32.47
C ASP A 97 0.88 -1.91 -31.69
N TYR A 98 0.62 -1.70 -30.42
CA TYR A 98 0.18 -2.74 -29.49
C TYR A 98 -1.08 -3.49 -29.96
N LEU A 99 -2.00 -2.76 -30.58
CA LEU A 99 -3.30 -3.27 -30.99
C LEU A 99 -3.44 -3.46 -32.52
N LYS A 100 -2.44 -3.10 -33.31
CA LYS A 100 -2.50 -3.26 -34.77
C LYS A 100 -2.15 -4.64 -35.28
N LEU A 101 -1.85 -5.57 -34.37
CA LEU A 101 -1.59 -6.94 -34.76
C LEU A 101 -2.90 -7.66 -35.04
N ASN A 102 -3.22 -7.80 -36.29
CA ASN A 102 -4.21 -8.74 -36.81
C ASN A 102 -5.68 -8.37 -36.70
N TYR A 103 -6.07 -7.09 -36.69
CA TYR A 103 -7.47 -6.79 -36.93
C TYR A 103 -7.74 -6.51 -38.41
N SER A 104 -8.89 -7.01 -38.88
CA SER A 104 -9.33 -6.79 -40.26
C SER A 104 -10.19 -5.53 -40.43
N ASN A 105 -10.79 -5.06 -39.33
CA ASN A 105 -11.75 -3.97 -39.29
C ASN A 105 -11.50 -3.04 -38.10
N GLU A 106 -11.87 -1.78 -38.24
CA GLU A 106 -11.73 -0.75 -37.22
C GLU A 106 -13.06 0.01 -37.09
N GLU A 107 -13.48 0.21 -35.82
CA GLU A 107 -14.69 0.93 -35.47
C GLU A 107 -14.43 1.98 -34.41
N ASP A 108 -15.20 3.05 -34.39
CA ASP A 108 -15.04 4.09 -33.38
C ASP A 108 -15.62 3.69 -32.03
N ASP A 109 -16.70 2.89 -32.06
CA ASP A 109 -17.45 2.49 -30.86
C ASP A 109 -17.91 1.03 -30.96
N ILE A 110 -18.03 0.35 -29.82
CA ILE A 110 -18.49 -1.04 -29.71
C ILE A 110 -19.93 -1.21 -30.29
N LEU A 111 -20.77 -0.20 -30.20
CA LEU A 111 -22.13 -0.25 -30.72
C LEU A 111 -22.17 -0.38 -32.25
N ALA A 112 -21.10 0.00 -32.95
CA ALA A 112 -20.99 -0.19 -34.39
C ALA A 112 -21.01 -1.67 -34.80
N LEU A 113 -20.64 -2.57 -33.90
CA LEU A 113 -20.68 -4.01 -34.12
C LEU A 113 -22.11 -4.54 -34.30
N ASN A 114 -23.11 -3.86 -33.75
CA ASN A 114 -24.53 -4.22 -33.94
C ASN A 114 -25.10 -3.84 -35.31
N THR A 115 -24.44 -2.90 -35.98
CA THR A 115 -24.98 -2.34 -37.25
C THR A 115 -24.34 -2.96 -38.50
N LYS A 116 -23.22 -3.65 -38.34
CA LYS A 116 -22.48 -4.26 -39.43
C LYS A 116 -22.54 -5.79 -39.36
N LYS A 117 -22.42 -6.44 -40.52
CA LYS A 117 -22.40 -7.90 -40.61
C LYS A 117 -20.95 -8.38 -40.43
N TYR A 118 -20.62 -8.78 -39.25
CA TYR A 118 -19.39 -9.48 -38.94
C TYR A 118 -19.60 -11.00 -38.98
N GLN A 119 -18.51 -11.73 -39.22
CA GLN A 119 -18.50 -13.20 -39.21
C GLN A 119 -17.74 -13.69 -37.97
N ILE A 120 -18.01 -14.93 -37.59
CA ILE A 120 -17.23 -15.60 -36.54
C ILE A 120 -15.75 -15.57 -36.91
N SER A 121 -14.91 -15.26 -35.93
CA SER A 121 -13.45 -15.06 -36.04
C SER A 121 -13.02 -13.75 -36.71
N ASP A 122 -13.93 -12.84 -37.05
CA ASP A 122 -13.51 -11.48 -37.39
C ASP A 122 -12.92 -10.79 -36.16
N ILE A 123 -11.80 -10.11 -36.34
CA ILE A 123 -11.17 -9.31 -35.30
C ILE A 123 -11.38 -7.83 -35.63
N VAL A 124 -12.03 -7.11 -34.71
CA VAL A 124 -12.39 -5.71 -34.88
C VAL A 124 -11.75 -4.87 -33.77
N TYR A 125 -11.01 -3.85 -34.15
CA TYR A 125 -10.46 -2.89 -33.21
C TYR A 125 -11.46 -1.79 -32.89
N ILE A 126 -11.70 -1.52 -31.61
CA ILE A 126 -12.60 -0.49 -31.12
C ILE A 126 -11.80 0.68 -30.54
N LYS A 127 -11.81 1.80 -31.23
CA LYS A 127 -10.97 2.97 -30.93
C LYS A 127 -11.22 3.59 -29.57
N ASN A 128 -12.48 3.78 -29.17
CA ASN A 128 -12.83 4.40 -27.90
C ASN A 128 -12.49 3.52 -26.69
N LEU A 129 -12.39 2.21 -26.88
CA LEU A 129 -12.00 1.23 -25.87
C LEU A 129 -10.52 0.83 -25.96
N ASP A 130 -9.85 1.23 -27.04
CA ASP A 130 -8.45 0.91 -27.32
C ASP A 130 -8.15 -0.58 -27.19
N THR A 131 -9.02 -1.41 -27.77
CA THR A 131 -8.97 -2.87 -27.63
C THR A 131 -9.54 -3.53 -28.88
N ALA A 132 -8.96 -4.67 -29.27
CA ALA A 132 -9.52 -5.53 -30.30
C ALA A 132 -10.48 -6.55 -29.69
N TYR A 133 -11.52 -6.90 -30.46
CA TYR A 133 -12.51 -7.90 -30.10
C TYR A 133 -12.60 -8.96 -31.20
N GLU A 134 -12.70 -10.22 -30.83
CA GLU A 134 -13.03 -11.32 -31.71
C GLU A 134 -14.54 -11.56 -31.71
N ILE A 135 -15.14 -11.73 -32.87
CA ILE A 135 -16.54 -12.10 -32.99
C ILE A 135 -16.67 -13.62 -32.81
N VAL A 136 -17.46 -14.03 -31.84
CA VAL A 136 -17.61 -15.43 -31.41
C VAL A 136 -19.09 -15.82 -31.27
N ASP A 137 -19.38 -17.10 -31.26
CA ASP A 137 -20.74 -17.66 -31.11
C ASP A 137 -21.02 -18.19 -29.70
N ASP A 138 -20.02 -18.23 -28.84
CA ASP A 138 -20.13 -18.66 -27.45
C ASP A 138 -19.81 -17.51 -26.49
N ASN A 139 -20.33 -17.54 -25.26
CA ASN A 139 -20.11 -16.54 -24.22
C ASN A 139 -19.28 -17.13 -23.09
N MET A 140 -18.12 -16.54 -22.80
CA MET A 140 -17.22 -16.93 -21.72
C MET A 140 -17.35 -16.05 -20.45
N GLY A 141 -18.29 -15.12 -20.42
CA GLY A 141 -18.65 -14.35 -19.23
C GLY A 141 -18.23 -12.88 -19.22
N LEU A 142 -17.22 -12.47 -20.00
CA LEU A 142 -16.86 -11.05 -20.22
C LEU A 142 -17.18 -10.59 -21.66
N ASP A 143 -17.71 -11.46 -22.49
CA ASP A 143 -18.04 -11.16 -23.87
C ASP A 143 -19.25 -10.22 -23.94
N ILE A 144 -19.20 -9.26 -24.82
CA ILE A 144 -20.28 -8.30 -25.02
C ILE A 144 -21.31 -8.90 -25.99
N ALA A 145 -22.54 -9.07 -25.53
CA ALA A 145 -23.62 -9.53 -26.39
C ALA A 145 -23.93 -8.51 -27.49
N LEU A 146 -23.98 -8.95 -28.72
CA LEU A 146 -24.38 -8.15 -29.87
C LEU A 146 -25.89 -8.33 -30.15
N GLU A 147 -26.49 -7.43 -30.87
CA GLU A 147 -27.89 -7.56 -31.32
C GLU A 147 -28.13 -8.72 -32.32
N THR A 148 -27.01 -9.31 -32.75
CA THR A 148 -26.97 -10.56 -33.52
C THR A 148 -26.91 -11.76 -32.54
N GLU A 149 -26.81 -12.98 -33.05
CA GLU A 149 -26.63 -14.17 -32.23
C GLU A 149 -25.15 -14.34 -31.73
N PHE A 150 -24.30 -13.32 -31.95
CA PHE A 150 -22.89 -13.36 -31.69
C PHE A 150 -22.51 -12.52 -30.46
N TYR A 151 -21.25 -12.69 -30.05
CA TYR A 151 -20.63 -11.94 -28.96
C TYR A 151 -19.32 -11.31 -29.44
N ALA A 152 -18.96 -10.19 -28.85
CA ALA A 152 -17.65 -9.57 -29.03
C ALA A 152 -16.74 -9.92 -27.83
N ARG A 153 -15.75 -10.75 -28.06
CA ARG A 153 -14.79 -11.24 -27.05
C ARG A 153 -13.58 -10.31 -26.99
N PRO A 154 -13.32 -9.66 -25.85
CA PRO A 154 -12.15 -8.79 -25.72
C PRO A 154 -10.85 -9.60 -25.78
N ILE A 155 -9.87 -9.10 -26.50
CA ILE A 155 -8.57 -9.75 -26.66
C ILE A 155 -7.56 -9.12 -25.72
N ALA A 156 -7.09 -9.89 -24.73
CA ALA A 156 -5.95 -9.50 -23.89
C ALA A 156 -4.65 -9.77 -24.67
N TYR A 157 -4.07 -8.74 -25.27
CA TYR A 157 -2.83 -8.90 -26.01
C TYR A 157 -1.65 -9.18 -25.07
N LYS A 158 -0.99 -10.32 -25.25
CA LYS A 158 0.06 -10.81 -24.33
C LYS A 158 -0.35 -10.80 -22.86
N GLY A 159 -1.61 -11.02 -22.59
CA GLY A 159 -2.18 -11.05 -21.25
C GLY A 159 -2.52 -9.67 -20.65
N VAL A 160 -2.36 -8.58 -21.39
CA VAL A 160 -2.65 -7.22 -20.90
C VAL A 160 -3.94 -6.68 -21.51
N ILE A 161 -4.78 -6.07 -20.68
CA ILE A 161 -6.04 -5.48 -21.12
C ILE A 161 -6.43 -4.26 -20.27
N ASN A 162 -7.12 -3.31 -20.90
CA ASN A 162 -7.69 -2.16 -20.22
C ASN A 162 -9.05 -2.51 -19.60
N GLY A 163 -9.31 -2.02 -18.38
CA GLY A 163 -10.57 -2.28 -17.68
C GLY A 163 -11.83 -1.77 -18.41
N LYS A 164 -11.72 -0.68 -19.18
CA LYS A 164 -12.82 -0.19 -20.03
C LYS A 164 -13.28 -1.23 -21.05
N ALA A 165 -12.32 -1.95 -21.62
CA ALA A 165 -12.62 -3.01 -22.58
C ALA A 165 -13.39 -4.19 -21.96
N LEU A 166 -13.34 -4.31 -20.63
CA LEU A 166 -14.03 -5.33 -19.85
C LEU A 166 -15.30 -4.78 -19.18
N GLY A 167 -15.75 -3.60 -19.57
CA GLY A 167 -16.97 -3.00 -19.07
C GLY A 167 -16.85 -2.20 -17.78
N LEU A 168 -15.64 -1.83 -17.33
CA LEU A 168 -15.50 -0.87 -16.24
C LEU A 168 -15.85 0.54 -16.75
N ILE A 169 -16.83 1.18 -16.12
CA ILE A 169 -17.36 2.48 -16.52
C ILE A 169 -17.23 3.45 -15.34
N PRO A 170 -16.61 4.62 -15.51
CA PRO A 170 -16.51 5.61 -14.45
C PRO A 170 -17.88 6.07 -13.94
N ASN A 171 -17.96 6.36 -12.64
CA ASN A 171 -19.13 6.93 -11.94
C ASN A 171 -20.40 6.06 -11.93
N ILE A 172 -20.31 4.78 -12.23
CA ILE A 172 -21.38 3.80 -11.99
C ILE A 172 -20.88 2.68 -11.11
N ASP A 173 -21.79 1.84 -10.59
CA ASP A 173 -21.40 0.68 -9.77
C ASP A 173 -20.68 -0.39 -10.61
N ASN A 174 -19.44 -0.62 -10.31
CA ASN A 174 -18.58 -1.59 -10.97
C ASN A 174 -18.30 -2.85 -10.13
N SER A 175 -18.95 -3.02 -9.00
CA SER A 175 -18.69 -4.14 -8.09
C SER A 175 -18.80 -5.48 -8.80
N GLN A 176 -19.90 -5.70 -9.51
CA GLN A 176 -20.13 -6.95 -10.23
C GLN A 176 -19.18 -7.11 -11.41
N THR A 177 -18.84 -6.02 -12.10
CA THR A 177 -17.89 -6.04 -13.22
C THR A 177 -16.49 -6.48 -12.74
N PHE A 178 -16.00 -5.92 -11.63
CA PHE A 178 -14.73 -6.39 -11.03
C PHE A 178 -14.76 -7.86 -10.65
N ILE A 179 -15.86 -8.32 -10.04
CA ILE A 179 -16.02 -9.73 -9.67
C ILE A 179 -15.99 -10.62 -10.92
N ASN A 180 -16.69 -10.24 -11.96
CA ASN A 180 -16.71 -10.99 -13.23
C ASN A 180 -15.33 -11.05 -13.88
N ILE A 181 -14.62 -9.92 -13.93
CA ILE A 181 -13.25 -9.85 -14.43
C ILE A 181 -12.35 -10.82 -13.66
N PHE A 182 -12.33 -10.74 -12.33
CA PHE A 182 -11.45 -11.55 -11.50
C PHE A 182 -11.78 -13.05 -11.58
N ASN A 183 -13.02 -13.41 -11.77
CA ASN A 183 -13.42 -14.80 -11.96
C ASN A 183 -13.06 -15.35 -13.36
N SER A 184 -12.84 -14.47 -14.32
CA SER A 184 -12.64 -14.83 -15.74
C SER A 184 -11.21 -14.69 -16.23
N LEU A 185 -10.26 -14.23 -15.38
CA LEU A 185 -8.88 -13.93 -15.79
C LEU A 185 -8.23 -15.04 -16.60
N LYS A 186 -8.36 -16.30 -16.16
CA LYS A 186 -7.75 -17.46 -16.82
C LYS A 186 -8.40 -17.75 -18.18
N ASN A 187 -9.70 -17.59 -18.28
CA ASN A 187 -10.44 -17.86 -19.51
C ASN A 187 -10.02 -16.92 -20.64
N TYR A 188 -9.68 -15.69 -20.29
CA TYR A 188 -9.26 -14.65 -21.23
C TYR A 188 -7.73 -14.46 -21.29
N ASN A 189 -6.96 -15.34 -20.61
CA ASN A 189 -5.50 -15.23 -20.50
C ASN A 189 -5.03 -13.85 -20.00
N ILE A 190 -5.78 -13.22 -19.09
CA ILE A 190 -5.45 -11.92 -18.53
C ILE A 190 -4.46 -12.11 -17.38
N THR A 191 -3.27 -11.54 -17.54
CA THR A 191 -2.22 -11.48 -16.49
C THR A 191 -2.03 -10.06 -15.97
N THR A 192 -2.50 -9.05 -16.70
CA THR A 192 -2.40 -7.65 -16.30
C THR A 192 -3.67 -6.90 -16.65
N LEU A 193 -4.31 -6.34 -15.64
CA LEU A 193 -5.43 -5.40 -15.78
C LEU A 193 -4.91 -3.98 -15.58
N ILE A 194 -5.15 -3.09 -16.53
CA ILE A 194 -4.79 -1.69 -16.46
C ILE A 194 -6.07 -0.85 -16.31
N LEU A 195 -6.10 0.04 -15.32
CA LEU A 195 -7.15 1.05 -15.19
C LEU A 195 -6.69 2.38 -15.79
N ASP A 196 -7.60 3.30 -16.01
CA ASP A 196 -7.35 4.51 -16.81
C ASP A 196 -7.21 5.80 -16.01
N GLY A 197 -7.14 5.72 -14.69
CA GLY A 197 -7.00 6.89 -13.82
C GLY A 197 -8.32 7.53 -13.40
N GLU A 198 -9.46 6.91 -13.74
CA GLU A 198 -10.80 7.39 -13.41
C GLU A 198 -11.27 6.91 -12.03
N ALA A 199 -12.45 7.39 -11.58
CA ALA A 199 -13.10 6.93 -10.37
C ALA A 199 -14.15 5.86 -10.70
N TYR A 200 -14.08 4.72 -10.01
CA TYR A 200 -15.00 3.60 -10.13
C TYR A 200 -15.78 3.44 -8.84
N LEU A 201 -17.09 3.62 -8.90
CA LEU A 201 -17.96 3.35 -7.76
C LEU A 201 -18.05 1.85 -7.52
N CYS A 202 -18.14 1.45 -6.26
CA CYS A 202 -18.34 0.07 -5.88
C CYS A 202 -19.27 0.00 -4.66
N ASN A 203 -20.46 -0.54 -4.88
CA ASN A 203 -21.50 -0.62 -3.87
C ASN A 203 -21.51 -1.96 -3.13
N ASN A 204 -20.68 -2.89 -3.55
CA ASN A 204 -20.53 -4.19 -2.93
C ASN A 204 -19.04 -4.57 -2.82
N ARG A 205 -18.78 -5.59 -2.01
CA ARG A 205 -17.45 -6.16 -1.82
C ARG A 205 -16.85 -6.65 -3.14
N ILE A 206 -15.57 -6.36 -3.33
CA ILE A 206 -14.77 -6.90 -4.43
C ILE A 206 -13.84 -7.98 -3.88
N SER A 207 -13.76 -9.13 -4.55
CA SER A 207 -12.89 -10.22 -4.12
C SER A 207 -12.08 -10.78 -5.28
N LEU A 208 -10.77 -10.80 -5.09
CA LEU A 208 -9.81 -11.52 -5.93
C LEU A 208 -9.49 -12.84 -5.25
N ASN A 209 -10.03 -13.94 -5.77
CA ASN A 209 -9.94 -15.25 -5.12
C ASN A 209 -9.14 -16.25 -5.96
N ASN A 210 -8.19 -16.95 -5.32
CA ASN A 210 -7.46 -18.09 -5.90
C ASN A 210 -6.81 -17.77 -7.26
N GLN A 211 -6.30 -16.56 -7.42
CA GLN A 211 -5.59 -16.14 -8.63
C GLN A 211 -4.08 -16.21 -8.43
N SER A 212 -3.35 -16.40 -9.52
CA SER A 212 -1.88 -16.40 -9.53
C SER A 212 -1.33 -15.59 -10.68
N ASP A 213 -0.12 -15.03 -10.47
CA ASP A 213 0.65 -14.37 -11.51
C ASP A 213 -0.13 -13.22 -12.19
N PHE A 214 -0.77 -12.39 -11.35
CA PHE A 214 -1.67 -11.36 -11.82
C PHE A 214 -1.25 -9.97 -11.31
N THR A 215 -1.30 -9.01 -12.21
CA THR A 215 -0.97 -7.60 -11.92
C THR A 215 -2.20 -6.71 -12.14
N ILE A 216 -2.47 -5.84 -11.19
CA ILE A 216 -3.44 -4.76 -11.33
C ILE A 216 -2.70 -3.42 -11.26
N LEU A 217 -2.73 -2.67 -12.35
CA LEU A 217 -2.17 -1.32 -12.45
C LEU A 217 -3.29 -0.29 -12.40
N GLY A 218 -3.42 0.38 -11.28
CA GLY A 218 -4.50 1.34 -11.06
C GLY A 218 -4.35 2.65 -11.83
N ASN A 219 -3.15 3.04 -12.27
CA ASN A 219 -2.88 4.32 -12.91
C ASN A 219 -3.42 5.53 -12.14
N ASN A 220 -3.43 5.45 -10.80
CA ASN A 220 -4.05 6.38 -9.87
C ASN A 220 -5.60 6.41 -9.95
N SER A 221 -6.22 5.38 -10.49
CA SER A 221 -7.68 5.22 -10.40
C SER A 221 -8.12 5.16 -8.95
N THR A 222 -9.31 5.70 -8.71
CA THR A 222 -9.94 5.67 -7.39
C THR A 222 -11.04 4.63 -7.35
N ILE A 223 -10.96 3.68 -6.44
CA ILE A 223 -12.08 2.82 -6.07
C ILE A 223 -12.83 3.51 -4.94
N LEU A 224 -14.08 3.88 -5.22
CA LEU A 224 -14.90 4.70 -4.35
C LEU A 224 -16.07 3.90 -3.82
N VAL A 225 -16.12 3.74 -2.50
CA VAL A 225 -17.26 3.13 -1.81
C VAL A 225 -18.23 4.23 -1.41
N ASN A 226 -19.50 4.13 -1.82
CA ASN A 226 -20.50 5.15 -1.56
C ASN A 226 -21.61 4.71 -0.58
N ASP A 227 -22.55 5.62 -0.29
CA ASP A 227 -23.70 5.39 0.60
C ASP A 227 -24.64 4.26 0.19
N SER A 228 -24.54 3.76 -1.04
CA SER A 228 -25.34 2.63 -1.54
C SER A 228 -24.74 1.28 -1.21
N TYR A 229 -23.59 1.24 -0.54
CA TYR A 229 -22.99 -0.01 -0.10
C TYR A 229 -23.92 -0.76 0.85
N ASN A 230 -24.25 -2.00 0.50
CA ASN A 230 -25.30 -2.78 1.18
C ASN A 230 -24.87 -4.22 1.52
N ASP A 231 -23.59 -4.46 1.70
CA ASP A 231 -23.13 -5.81 2.07
C ASP A 231 -23.10 -5.98 3.57
N SER A 232 -24.27 -6.28 4.15
CA SER A 232 -24.40 -6.61 5.59
C SER A 232 -23.93 -8.04 5.93
N THR A 233 -23.64 -8.87 4.93
CA THR A 233 -23.50 -10.32 5.10
C THR A 233 -22.05 -10.79 5.28
N TYR A 234 -21.03 -10.01 4.89
CA TYR A 234 -19.64 -10.46 4.85
C TYR A 234 -18.62 -9.42 5.30
N GLY A 235 -18.88 -8.72 6.18
CA GLY A 235 -18.59 -7.59 7.00
C GLY A 235 -17.19 -7.12 7.22
N GLU A 236 -16.07 -7.69 6.87
CA GLU A 236 -14.80 -7.10 7.34
C GLU A 236 -14.01 -6.36 6.24
N PHE A 237 -14.01 -6.83 5.01
CA PHE A 237 -13.13 -6.31 3.97
C PHE A 237 -13.90 -5.83 2.76
N PHE A 238 -13.64 -4.62 2.31
CA PHE A 238 -14.20 -4.11 1.07
C PHE A 238 -13.53 -4.74 -0.16
N PHE A 239 -12.23 -4.58 -0.30
CA PHE A 239 -11.44 -5.28 -1.32
C PHE A 239 -10.69 -6.44 -0.64
N ASN A 240 -10.88 -7.65 -1.13
CA ASN A 240 -10.34 -8.84 -0.51
C ASN A 240 -9.45 -9.65 -1.46
N ILE A 241 -8.23 -9.96 -1.04
CA ILE A 241 -7.28 -10.82 -1.77
C ILE A 241 -7.14 -12.13 -0.98
N THR A 242 -7.70 -13.22 -1.52
CA THR A 242 -7.78 -14.50 -0.79
C THR A 242 -7.26 -15.66 -1.63
N GLY A 243 -6.37 -16.48 -1.06
CA GLY A 243 -5.85 -17.68 -1.72
C GLY A 243 -4.99 -17.39 -2.96
N CYS A 244 -4.44 -16.19 -3.05
CA CYS A 244 -3.71 -15.71 -4.21
C CYS A 244 -2.20 -15.90 -4.08
N THR A 245 -1.51 -15.98 -5.23
CA THR A 245 -0.05 -16.10 -5.28
C THR A 245 0.53 -15.21 -6.37
N ASN A 246 1.65 -14.52 -6.09
CA ASN A 246 2.34 -13.65 -7.04
C ASN A 246 1.41 -12.54 -7.58
N ILE A 247 0.86 -11.74 -6.69
CA ILE A 247 -0.02 -10.62 -7.06
C ILE A 247 0.71 -9.30 -6.87
N LEU A 248 0.67 -8.46 -7.89
CA LEU A 248 1.05 -7.06 -7.81
C LEU A 248 -0.19 -6.16 -7.87
N PHE A 249 -0.37 -5.34 -6.84
CA PHE A 249 -1.41 -4.33 -6.73
C PHE A 249 -0.75 -2.96 -6.63
N SER A 250 -0.90 -2.12 -7.64
CA SER A 250 -0.12 -0.88 -7.73
C SER A 250 -0.93 0.32 -8.22
N LYS A 251 -0.65 1.48 -7.65
CA LYS A 251 -1.19 2.80 -8.02
C LYS A 251 -2.71 2.91 -7.94
N PHE A 252 -3.27 2.46 -6.84
CA PHE A 252 -4.68 2.62 -6.50
C PHE A 252 -4.89 3.72 -5.48
N ASN A 253 -6.07 4.33 -5.55
CA ASN A 253 -6.65 5.06 -4.45
C ASN A 253 -7.90 4.32 -4.00
N ILE A 254 -8.04 4.03 -2.71
CA ILE A 254 -9.27 3.48 -2.13
C ILE A 254 -9.78 4.48 -1.10
N THR A 255 -11.02 4.91 -1.26
CA THR A 255 -11.65 5.86 -0.33
C THR A 255 -13.15 5.63 -0.21
N TYR A 256 -13.76 6.30 0.75
CA TYR A 256 -15.19 6.29 0.98
C TYR A 256 -15.80 7.66 0.63
N ASP A 257 -16.93 7.65 -0.07
CA ASP A 257 -17.81 8.83 -0.25
C ASP A 257 -19.13 8.54 0.48
N MET A 258 -19.08 8.63 1.80
CA MET A 258 -20.16 8.18 2.67
C MET A 258 -20.39 9.15 3.80
N LYS A 259 -21.65 9.42 4.06
CA LYS A 259 -22.13 10.21 5.21
C LYS A 259 -22.68 9.34 6.34
N ARG A 260 -22.69 8.03 6.15
CA ARG A 260 -23.23 7.07 7.12
C ARG A 260 -22.17 6.07 7.54
N SER A 261 -22.34 5.62 8.78
CA SER A 261 -21.75 4.38 9.23
C SER A 261 -22.20 3.22 8.35
N ILE A 262 -21.25 2.49 7.83
CA ILE A 262 -21.51 1.28 7.07
C ILE A 262 -21.64 0.13 8.06
N ASP A 263 -22.79 -0.53 8.08
CA ASP A 263 -22.89 -1.82 8.73
C ASP A 263 -22.08 -2.81 7.91
N GLY A 264 -20.96 -3.25 8.45
CA GLY A 264 -20.22 -4.38 7.93
C GLY A 264 -18.84 -4.15 7.35
N ILE A 265 -18.46 -2.97 6.80
CA ILE A 265 -17.09 -2.73 6.37
C ILE A 265 -16.25 -2.21 7.54
N LYS A 266 -15.17 -2.90 7.84
CA LYS A 266 -14.16 -2.46 8.80
C LYS A 266 -12.84 -2.11 8.13
N THR A 267 -12.54 -2.68 6.99
CA THR A 267 -11.22 -2.59 6.35
C THR A 267 -11.33 -2.33 4.84
N GLN A 268 -10.53 -1.40 4.32
CA GLN A 268 -10.51 -1.10 2.89
C GLN A 268 -9.91 -2.24 2.07
N LEU A 269 -8.76 -2.79 2.48
CA LEU A 269 -8.09 -3.88 1.79
C LEU A 269 -7.69 -5.00 2.76
N GLY A 270 -8.16 -6.21 2.51
CA GLY A 270 -7.79 -7.42 3.25
C GLY A 270 -6.95 -8.40 2.43
N VAL A 271 -5.98 -9.03 3.09
CA VAL A 271 -5.16 -10.09 2.50
C VAL A 271 -5.19 -11.32 3.37
N HIS A 272 -5.62 -12.44 2.83
CA HIS A 272 -5.59 -13.71 3.54
C HIS A 272 -5.18 -14.90 2.69
N SER A 273 -4.63 -15.93 3.33
CA SER A 273 -4.25 -17.21 2.69
C SER A 273 -3.47 -17.01 1.39
N SER A 274 -2.67 -15.94 1.33
CA SER A 274 -2.04 -15.48 0.10
C SER A 274 -0.52 -15.41 0.24
N LYS A 275 0.19 -15.53 -0.89
CA LYS A 275 1.65 -15.60 -0.92
C LYS A 275 2.24 -14.74 -2.02
N ASN A 276 3.40 -14.12 -1.73
CA ASN A 276 4.11 -13.24 -2.65
C ASN A 276 3.19 -12.10 -3.15
N ILE A 277 2.68 -11.31 -2.22
CA ILE A 277 1.81 -10.18 -2.52
C ILE A 277 2.61 -8.90 -2.42
N GLU A 278 2.61 -8.11 -3.46
CA GLU A 278 3.20 -6.77 -3.47
C GLU A 278 2.12 -5.71 -3.65
N ILE A 279 2.05 -4.78 -2.69
CA ILE A 279 1.14 -3.63 -2.70
C ILE A 279 2.01 -2.40 -2.68
N LYS A 280 1.92 -1.56 -3.73
CA LYS A 280 2.80 -0.40 -3.81
C LYS A 280 2.17 0.83 -4.44
N ASP A 281 2.78 1.99 -4.16
CA ASP A 281 2.47 3.28 -4.78
C ASP A 281 0.97 3.63 -4.68
N SER A 282 0.29 3.22 -3.61
CA SER A 282 -1.16 3.27 -3.47
C SER A 282 -1.59 4.11 -2.27
N ASN A 283 -2.77 4.72 -2.34
CA ASN A 283 -3.31 5.58 -1.30
C ASN A 283 -4.60 5.00 -0.71
N TYR A 284 -4.67 4.93 0.59
CA TYR A 284 -5.81 4.45 1.37
C TYR A 284 -6.29 5.57 2.27
N LEU A 285 -7.50 6.08 1.99
CA LEU A 285 -8.08 7.19 2.76
C LEU A 285 -9.40 6.76 3.38
N ILE A 286 -9.48 6.85 4.69
CA ILE A 286 -10.72 6.85 5.44
C ILE A 286 -11.01 8.31 5.84
N PRO A 287 -11.99 8.98 5.22
CA PRO A 287 -12.27 10.39 5.50
C PRO A 287 -12.99 10.57 6.84
N ASP A 288 -12.98 11.79 7.35
CA ASP A 288 -13.68 12.23 8.56
C ASP A 288 -15.21 12.21 8.42
N THR A 289 -15.71 12.16 7.18
CA THR A 289 -17.14 12.09 6.89
C THR A 289 -17.77 10.72 7.19
N VAL A 290 -16.95 9.69 7.41
CA VAL A 290 -17.45 8.37 7.82
C VAL A 290 -17.90 8.44 9.27
N LEU A 291 -19.18 8.66 9.47
CA LEU A 291 -19.79 8.73 10.81
C LEU A 291 -20.20 7.35 11.30
N THR A 292 -19.88 7.05 12.55
CA THR A 292 -20.40 5.84 13.22
C THR A 292 -21.80 6.11 13.77
N ILE A 293 -22.83 5.36 13.37
CA ILE A 293 -24.23 5.62 13.78
C ILE A 293 -24.46 5.41 15.28
N ASN A 294 -23.63 4.71 16.00
CA ASN A 294 -23.83 4.42 17.43
C ASN A 294 -22.56 4.42 18.27
N ASN A 295 -21.51 5.12 17.93
CA ASN A 295 -20.28 5.30 18.74
C ASN A 295 -19.73 4.03 19.45
N LYS A 296 -20.18 2.85 19.10
CA LYS A 296 -19.78 1.61 19.78
C LYS A 296 -19.30 0.58 18.75
N ASP A 297 -18.11 0.10 18.96
CA ASP A 297 -17.53 -1.13 18.40
C ASP A 297 -17.23 -1.14 16.89
N ARG A 298 -16.87 -0.01 16.27
CA ARG A 298 -16.49 -0.03 14.84
C ARG A 298 -15.04 0.35 14.65
N GLU A 299 -14.32 -0.64 14.18
CA GLU A 299 -12.91 -0.56 13.87
C GLU A 299 -12.75 -0.26 12.38
N PHE A 300 -12.36 0.96 12.02
CA PHE A 300 -12.04 1.29 10.63
C PHE A 300 -10.54 1.20 10.40
N THR A 301 -10.13 0.31 9.51
CA THR A 301 -8.73 0.06 9.19
C THR A 301 -8.48 0.21 7.69
N ASN A 302 -7.39 0.86 7.30
CA ASN A 302 -7.08 0.97 5.88
C ASN A 302 -6.67 -0.38 5.29
N MET A 303 -5.83 -1.16 5.98
CA MET A 303 -5.37 -2.45 5.48
C MET A 303 -5.21 -3.48 6.60
N ASP A 304 -5.53 -4.74 6.28
CA ASP A 304 -5.39 -5.86 7.20
C ASP A 304 -4.79 -7.10 6.51
N LEU A 305 -3.63 -7.50 6.97
CA LEU A 305 -3.07 -8.81 6.68
C LEU A 305 -3.65 -9.78 7.69
N TYR A 306 -4.77 -10.41 7.34
CA TYR A 306 -5.63 -11.08 8.32
C TYR A 306 -5.10 -12.42 8.80
N SER A 307 -4.70 -13.33 7.91
CA SER A 307 -4.24 -14.68 8.30
C SER A 307 -3.54 -15.43 7.18
N ASN A 308 -2.60 -16.31 7.55
CA ASN A 308 -2.00 -17.31 6.66
C ASN A 308 -1.39 -16.68 5.40
N TRP A 309 -0.71 -15.56 5.56
CA TRP A 309 0.01 -14.90 4.49
C TRP A 309 1.51 -15.18 4.58
N GLU A 310 2.18 -15.14 3.44
CA GLU A 310 3.63 -15.31 3.34
C GLU A 310 4.21 -14.37 2.28
N ASN A 311 5.33 -13.72 2.60
CA ASN A 311 6.06 -12.81 1.70
C ASN A 311 5.16 -11.67 1.19
N VAL A 312 4.72 -10.79 2.09
CA VAL A 312 3.95 -9.60 1.74
C VAL A 312 4.85 -8.37 1.78
N ILE A 313 4.84 -7.58 0.73
CA ILE A 313 5.56 -6.31 0.65
C ILE A 313 4.57 -5.18 0.45
N ILE A 314 4.59 -4.20 1.35
CA ILE A 314 3.84 -2.96 1.26
C ILE A 314 4.86 -1.84 1.14
N SER A 315 4.83 -1.07 0.06
CA SER A 315 5.85 -0.06 -0.17
C SER A 315 5.31 1.20 -0.85
N ASN A 316 5.88 2.35 -0.48
CA ASN A 316 5.54 3.66 -1.05
C ASN A 316 4.02 3.97 -0.98
N CYS A 317 3.34 3.46 0.02
CA CYS A 317 1.90 3.65 0.21
C CYS A 317 1.62 4.81 1.16
N SER A 318 0.43 5.39 1.05
CA SER A 318 -0.09 6.38 1.99
C SER A 318 -1.34 5.84 2.67
N PHE A 319 -1.34 5.85 3.98
CA PHE A 319 -2.45 5.42 4.83
C PHE A 319 -2.93 6.62 5.64
N THR A 320 -4.12 7.08 5.34
CA THR A 320 -4.74 8.21 6.04
C THR A 320 -6.05 7.75 6.66
N ASN A 321 -6.15 7.86 7.99
CA ASN A 321 -7.37 7.53 8.72
C ASN A 321 -7.82 8.76 9.53
N LEU A 322 -8.84 9.44 9.02
CA LEU A 322 -9.44 10.63 9.62
C LEU A 322 -10.74 10.31 10.37
N CYS A 323 -11.12 9.04 10.47
CA CYS A 323 -12.33 8.64 11.16
C CYS A 323 -12.13 8.73 12.68
N ASP A 324 -13.05 9.43 13.34
CA ASP A 324 -13.13 9.52 14.81
C ASP A 324 -13.85 8.29 15.40
N SER A 325 -13.34 7.10 15.12
CA SER A 325 -13.85 5.85 15.69
C SER A 325 -13.07 5.47 16.94
N GLU A 326 -13.72 4.84 17.91
CA GLU A 326 -13.07 4.40 19.16
C GLU A 326 -12.00 3.32 18.96
N ALA A 327 -12.00 2.65 17.80
CA ALA A 327 -11.04 1.60 17.46
C ALA A 327 -10.72 1.59 15.96
N GLY A 328 -9.57 1.08 15.60
CA GLY A 328 -9.14 0.91 14.21
C GLY A 328 -7.76 1.49 13.93
N GLY A 329 -7.02 0.81 13.08
CA GLY A 329 -5.65 1.16 12.72
C GLY A 329 -5.51 1.68 11.30
N SER A 330 -4.29 1.95 10.89
CA SER A 330 -4.00 2.12 9.48
C SER A 330 -3.54 0.80 8.85
N LEU A 331 -2.73 0.02 9.56
CA LEU A 331 -2.29 -1.28 9.08
C LEU A 331 -2.29 -2.31 10.21
N TRP A 332 -3.05 -3.38 10.04
CA TRP A 332 -3.02 -4.54 10.90
C TRP A 332 -2.29 -5.70 10.24
N ILE A 333 -1.36 -6.31 10.97
CA ILE A 333 -0.60 -7.49 10.58
C ILE A 333 -0.99 -8.60 11.55
N ARG A 334 -1.89 -9.48 11.13
CA ARG A 334 -2.52 -10.50 11.97
C ARG A 334 -2.30 -11.92 11.46
N ASP A 335 -2.47 -12.89 12.32
CA ASP A 335 -2.64 -14.31 11.99
C ASP A 335 -3.80 -14.89 12.80
N PHE A 336 -5.01 -14.45 12.48
CA PHE A 336 -6.21 -14.77 13.25
C PHE A 336 -6.54 -16.27 13.27
N TRP A 337 -6.25 -16.98 12.18
CA TRP A 337 -6.51 -18.42 12.08
C TRP A 337 -5.39 -19.30 12.62
N GLN A 338 -4.34 -18.74 13.18
CA GLN A 338 -3.23 -19.46 13.81
C GLN A 338 -2.53 -20.44 12.85
N LYS A 339 -2.36 -20.08 11.60
CA LYS A 339 -1.72 -20.91 10.57
C LYS A 339 -0.22 -20.65 10.43
N GLY A 340 0.27 -19.57 11.02
CA GLY A 340 1.65 -19.11 10.92
C GLY A 340 1.86 -18.23 9.71
N SER A 341 1.90 -16.91 9.95
CA SER A 341 2.16 -15.90 8.91
C SER A 341 3.60 -15.39 9.03
N LYS A 342 4.24 -15.06 7.90
CA LYS A 342 5.65 -14.67 7.94
C LYS A 342 6.10 -13.80 6.76
N ASN A 343 7.23 -13.12 6.96
CA ASN A 343 7.93 -12.33 5.96
C ASN A 343 7.09 -11.16 5.45
N CYS A 344 6.77 -10.22 6.31
CA CYS A 344 6.14 -8.96 5.94
C CYS A 344 7.17 -7.82 5.90
N LYS A 345 7.11 -6.98 4.89
CA LYS A 345 7.89 -5.75 4.78
C LYS A 345 6.96 -4.57 4.56
N VAL A 346 7.12 -3.54 5.40
CA VAL A 346 6.44 -2.25 5.26
C VAL A 346 7.51 -1.18 5.05
N LEU A 347 7.56 -0.63 3.83
CA LEU A 347 8.69 0.17 3.38
C LEU A 347 8.25 1.53 2.86
N ASN A 348 8.98 2.60 3.25
CA ASN A 348 8.90 3.93 2.67
C ASN A 348 7.46 4.48 2.53
N SER A 349 6.61 4.15 3.47
CA SER A 349 5.18 4.49 3.46
C SER A 349 4.87 5.58 4.47
N ASN A 350 3.77 6.31 4.23
CA ASN A 350 3.32 7.39 5.08
C ASN A 350 2.03 6.97 5.80
N PHE A 351 1.99 7.23 7.10
CA PHE A 351 0.87 6.93 7.96
C PHE A 351 0.42 8.19 8.68
N TYR A 352 -0.84 8.54 8.53
CA TYR A 352 -1.47 9.66 9.23
C TYR A 352 -2.77 9.21 9.86
N LYS A 353 -2.91 9.42 11.16
CA LYS A 353 -4.11 9.01 11.91
C LYS A 353 -4.47 10.06 12.96
N ILE A 354 -5.75 10.39 13.09
CA ILE A 354 -6.21 11.38 14.06
C ILE A 354 -6.84 10.76 15.32
N ALA A 355 -7.41 9.57 15.25
CA ALA A 355 -8.23 9.03 16.34
C ALA A 355 -7.60 7.79 17.02
N HIS A 356 -8.30 7.29 18.03
CA HIS A 356 -7.95 6.17 18.92
C HIS A 356 -7.26 4.97 18.26
N ASP A 357 -6.60 4.16 19.08
CA ASP A 357 -5.88 2.95 18.71
C ASP A 357 -4.55 3.16 17.97
N GLU A 358 -3.95 2.08 17.53
CA GLU A 358 -2.63 2.09 16.93
C GLU A 358 -2.65 2.46 15.44
N ILE A 359 -1.60 3.12 14.96
CA ILE A 359 -1.39 3.28 13.52
C ILE A 359 -1.09 1.92 12.88
N LEU A 360 -0.10 1.21 13.43
CA LEU A 360 0.31 -0.10 12.95
C LEU A 360 0.35 -1.09 14.09
N ALA A 361 -0.33 -2.22 13.92
CA ALA A 361 -0.34 -3.28 14.91
C ALA A 361 0.11 -4.62 14.32
N VAL A 362 0.99 -5.32 15.04
CA VAL A 362 1.31 -6.73 14.81
C VAL A 362 0.72 -7.50 15.97
N PHE A 363 -0.48 -8.06 15.76
CA PHE A 363 -1.19 -8.71 16.86
C PHE A 363 -2.04 -9.88 16.38
N SER A 364 -2.01 -10.97 17.07
CA SER A 364 -2.95 -12.06 16.80
C SER A 364 -2.77 -13.22 17.78
N PRO A 365 -3.74 -14.15 17.88
CA PRO A 365 -3.52 -15.41 18.59
C PRO A 365 -2.53 -16.35 17.88
N GLY A 366 -2.25 -16.15 16.59
CA GLY A 366 -1.33 -16.96 15.81
C GLY A 366 0.11 -16.44 15.79
N LYS A 367 0.99 -17.23 15.21
CA LYS A 367 2.41 -16.89 15.08
C LYS A 367 2.65 -15.96 13.89
N ILE A 368 3.33 -14.83 14.15
CA ILE A 368 3.83 -13.94 13.10
C ILE A 368 5.35 -13.87 13.24
N ASP A 369 6.05 -14.08 12.14
CA ASP A 369 7.49 -14.12 12.13
C ASP A 369 8.08 -13.27 11.01
N ASN A 370 9.22 -12.62 11.29
CA ASN A 370 10.00 -11.82 10.36
C ASN A 370 9.19 -10.66 9.74
N VAL A 371 9.01 -9.60 10.52
CA VAL A 371 8.37 -8.34 10.10
C VAL A 371 9.41 -7.23 10.08
N LEU A 372 9.59 -6.58 8.94
CA LEU A 372 10.45 -5.42 8.76
C LEU A 372 9.60 -4.17 8.48
N ILE A 373 9.74 -3.16 9.33
CA ILE A 373 9.09 -1.86 9.19
C ILE A 373 10.19 -0.82 9.04
N LYS A 374 10.38 -0.29 7.81
CA LYS A 374 11.57 0.50 7.51
C LYS A 374 11.31 1.70 6.63
N GLY A 375 11.92 2.85 6.98
CA GLY A 375 11.89 4.07 6.17
C GLY A 375 10.53 4.75 6.11
N ASN A 376 9.63 4.45 7.05
CA ASN A 376 8.27 4.98 7.05
C ASN A 376 8.17 6.28 7.85
N ASN A 377 7.14 7.08 7.54
CA ASN A 377 6.76 8.25 8.30
C ASN A 377 5.44 7.99 9.04
N PHE A 378 5.40 8.24 10.34
CA PHE A 378 4.22 8.09 11.17
C PHE A 378 3.87 9.43 11.79
N THR A 379 2.63 9.87 11.61
CA THR A 379 2.13 11.14 12.16
C THR A 379 0.82 10.94 12.91
N ILE A 380 0.79 11.37 14.17
CA ILE A 380 -0.40 11.50 15.00
C ILE A 380 -0.47 12.95 15.47
N PRO A 381 -1.39 13.78 14.96
CA PRO A 381 -1.54 15.15 15.42
C PRO A 381 -2.11 15.20 16.84
N ASP A 382 -2.01 16.36 17.48
CA ASP A 382 -2.66 16.59 18.78
C ASP A 382 -4.15 16.84 18.61
N ASP A 383 -4.93 15.79 18.54
CA ASP A 383 -6.39 15.82 18.59
C ASP A 383 -6.94 15.50 19.99
N GLY A 384 -6.04 15.21 20.91
CA GLY A 384 -6.32 14.88 22.31
C GLY A 384 -6.90 13.49 22.52
N THR A 385 -6.82 12.60 21.56
CA THR A 385 -7.18 11.19 21.71
C THR A 385 -5.96 10.33 21.98
N SER A 386 -6.17 9.16 22.57
CA SER A 386 -5.09 8.23 22.90
C SER A 386 -4.75 7.39 21.67
N SER A 387 -3.51 7.42 21.22
CA SER A 387 -3.02 6.52 20.18
C SER A 387 -1.60 6.10 20.49
N SER A 388 -1.26 4.88 20.12
CA SER A 388 0.14 4.46 19.98
C SER A 388 0.51 4.36 18.50
N VAL A 389 1.79 4.52 18.18
CA VAL A 389 2.26 4.35 16.81
C VAL A 389 2.27 2.87 16.45
N MET A 390 2.79 2.04 17.36
CA MET A 390 3.02 0.63 17.12
C MET A 390 2.57 -0.22 18.29
N ASN A 391 1.88 -1.31 18.00
CA ASN A 391 1.55 -2.31 18.99
C ASN A 391 1.94 -3.72 18.48
N PHE A 392 2.86 -4.37 19.18
CA PHE A 392 3.28 -5.75 18.92
C PHE A 392 2.75 -6.70 20.00
N THR A 393 1.58 -6.44 20.55
CA THR A 393 1.20 -7.00 21.84
C THR A 393 0.02 -7.94 21.87
N LEU A 394 -0.96 -7.77 21.01
CA LEU A 394 -2.23 -8.43 21.22
C LEU A 394 -2.21 -9.90 20.81
N GLY A 395 -2.72 -10.73 21.68
CA GLY A 395 -2.93 -12.17 21.49
C GLY A 395 -2.52 -12.97 22.71
N THR A 396 -3.19 -14.08 22.90
CA THR A 396 -2.98 -15.00 24.04
C THR A 396 -1.69 -15.83 23.91
N GLY A 397 -0.96 -15.68 22.82
CA GLY A 397 0.05 -16.67 22.44
C GLY A 397 1.47 -16.20 22.24
N ASN A 398 1.93 -15.03 22.67
CA ASN A 398 3.36 -14.69 22.77
C ASN A 398 4.27 -15.15 21.62
N GLN A 399 3.79 -15.15 20.37
CA GLN A 399 4.47 -15.89 19.33
C GLN A 399 5.00 -15.01 18.20
N HIS A 400 4.93 -13.69 18.37
CA HIS A 400 5.53 -12.79 17.37
C HIS A 400 7.04 -12.76 17.58
N SER A 401 7.80 -12.94 16.52
CA SER A 401 9.25 -12.98 16.58
C SER A 401 9.91 -12.28 15.40
N ASN A 402 11.15 -11.85 15.62
CA ASN A 402 12.00 -11.23 14.61
C ASN A 402 11.35 -9.98 13.99
N ILE A 403 10.96 -9.02 14.83
CA ILE A 403 10.37 -7.76 14.42
C ILE A 403 11.45 -6.69 14.42
N SER A 404 11.62 -6.02 13.28
CA SER A 404 12.58 -4.95 13.11
C SER A 404 11.87 -3.65 12.74
N PHE A 405 12.17 -2.59 13.49
CA PHE A 405 11.63 -1.24 13.28
C PHE A 405 12.80 -0.29 13.07
N GLU A 406 13.08 0.08 11.81
CA GLU A 406 14.34 0.70 11.42
C GLU A 406 14.14 1.94 10.53
N ASP A 407 15.00 2.94 10.72
CA ASP A 407 15.11 4.11 9.85
C ASP A 407 13.78 4.87 9.65
N ASN A 408 12.83 4.77 10.62
CA ASN A 408 11.52 5.41 10.53
C ASN A 408 11.56 6.81 11.15
N LYS A 409 10.65 7.65 10.71
CA LYS A 409 10.40 8.96 11.29
C LYS A 409 9.02 8.98 11.95
N ILE A 410 8.98 9.45 13.18
CA ILE A 410 7.77 9.53 13.98
C ILE A 410 7.59 10.97 14.46
N ASP A 411 6.39 11.52 14.29
CA ASP A 411 5.95 12.78 14.86
C ASP A 411 4.55 12.54 15.43
N ALA A 412 4.47 12.29 16.74
CA ALA A 412 3.26 11.73 17.32
C ALA A 412 2.90 12.37 18.66
N CYS A 413 1.65 12.78 18.78
CA CYS A 413 1.00 13.06 20.05
C CYS A 413 0.38 11.79 20.63
N SER A 414 0.63 11.49 21.91
CA SER A 414 0.13 10.27 22.54
C SER A 414 -0.18 10.49 24.02
N THR A 415 -1.22 9.81 24.49
CA THR A 415 -1.60 9.79 25.92
C THR A 415 -1.06 8.59 26.68
N GLY A 416 -0.71 7.51 26.02
CA GLY A 416 -0.37 6.23 26.68
C GLY A 416 1.04 5.72 26.38
N GLY A 417 1.44 5.72 25.15
CA GLY A 417 2.74 5.20 24.76
C GLY A 417 2.97 5.28 23.25
N LEU A 418 4.18 4.96 22.81
CA LEU A 418 4.53 5.03 21.41
C LEU A 418 4.69 3.65 20.80
N ILE A 419 5.51 2.79 21.41
CA ILE A 419 5.75 1.42 20.93
C ILE A 419 5.59 0.46 22.11
N TRP A 420 4.63 -0.45 21.98
CA TRP A 420 4.40 -1.52 22.94
C TRP A 420 4.73 -2.87 22.30
N SER A 421 5.40 -3.73 23.06
CA SER A 421 5.83 -5.04 22.54
C SER A 421 5.66 -6.16 23.55
N LYS A 422 5.17 -7.30 23.08
CA LYS A 422 5.30 -8.63 23.71
C LYS A 422 6.09 -9.61 22.83
N GLY A 423 6.58 -9.14 21.68
CA GLY A 423 7.31 -9.95 20.70
C GLY A 423 8.68 -10.41 21.18
N GLN A 424 9.20 -11.45 20.57
CA GLN A 424 10.56 -11.94 20.75
C GLN A 424 11.50 -11.38 19.69
N ASN A 425 12.77 -11.15 20.04
CA ASN A 425 13.80 -10.61 19.13
C ASN A 425 13.34 -9.31 18.45
N VAL A 426 12.78 -8.38 19.23
CA VAL A 426 12.36 -7.08 18.72
C VAL A 426 13.55 -6.13 18.73
N VAL A 427 13.77 -5.46 17.59
CA VAL A 427 14.89 -4.54 17.39
C VAL A 427 14.34 -3.19 16.89
N ILE A 428 14.82 -2.09 17.49
CA ILE A 428 14.42 -0.72 17.14
C ILE A 428 15.68 0.08 16.86
N LYS A 429 15.91 0.47 15.60
CA LYS A 429 17.18 1.09 15.18
C LYS A 429 17.01 2.32 14.31
N ASN A 430 17.89 3.30 14.51
CA ASN A 430 18.09 4.46 13.63
C ASN A 430 16.82 5.27 13.36
N ASN A 431 15.87 5.28 14.27
CA ASN A 431 14.63 6.03 14.09
C ASN A 431 14.79 7.45 14.63
N ASP A 432 14.04 8.38 14.02
CA ASP A 432 13.91 9.76 14.48
C ASP A 432 12.49 9.96 15.04
N MET A 433 12.38 10.09 16.37
CA MET A 433 11.10 10.06 17.08
C MET A 433 10.86 11.38 17.82
N LYS A 434 9.86 12.13 17.44
CA LYS A 434 9.32 13.24 18.20
C LYS A 434 8.03 12.82 18.87
N ILE A 435 7.99 12.95 20.17
CA ILE A 435 6.87 12.50 20.99
C ILE A 435 6.34 13.70 21.77
N HIS A 436 5.09 14.02 21.55
CA HIS A 436 4.37 15.06 22.28
C HIS A 436 3.39 14.40 23.24
N LEU A 437 3.54 14.64 24.53
CA LEU A 437 2.58 14.12 25.50
C LEU A 437 1.28 14.92 25.40
N SER A 438 0.18 14.20 25.17
CA SER A 438 -1.14 14.83 25.02
C SER A 438 -1.64 15.44 26.32
N SER A 439 -2.35 16.56 26.21
CA SER A 439 -3.03 17.23 27.32
C SER A 439 -4.11 16.38 28.00
N LYS A 440 -4.61 15.35 27.34
CA LYS A 440 -5.66 14.45 27.85
C LYS A 440 -5.12 13.20 28.55
N GLY A 441 -3.81 13.05 28.66
CA GLY A 441 -3.20 11.92 29.36
C GLY A 441 -3.55 11.89 30.85
N THR A 442 -4.04 10.75 31.32
CA THR A 442 -4.47 10.56 32.72
C THR A 442 -3.62 9.55 33.50
N GLY A 443 -2.54 9.06 32.92
CA GLY A 443 -1.70 8.01 33.51
C GLY A 443 -0.22 8.14 33.20
N ASN A 444 0.56 7.19 33.63
CA ASN A 444 1.99 7.11 33.32
C ASN A 444 2.17 6.89 31.82
N PHE A 445 3.05 7.67 31.23
CA PHE A 445 3.41 7.53 29.83
C PHE A 445 4.59 6.56 29.68
N ARG A 446 4.51 5.67 28.69
CA ARG A 446 5.59 4.70 28.39
C ARG A 446 5.94 4.74 26.91
N ALA A 447 6.96 5.50 26.57
CA ALA A 447 7.32 5.71 25.18
C ALA A 447 7.64 4.39 24.46
N ILE A 448 8.56 3.61 24.98
CA ILE A 448 8.98 2.32 24.43
C ILE A 448 8.90 1.28 25.57
N GLU A 449 8.05 0.27 25.41
CA GLU A 449 7.82 -0.72 26.47
C GLU A 449 7.75 -2.16 25.94
N ALA A 450 8.50 -3.06 26.59
CA ALA A 450 8.17 -4.48 26.53
C ALA A 450 7.24 -4.85 27.69
N GLN A 451 6.05 -5.33 27.36
CA GLN A 451 5.01 -5.70 28.31
C GLN A 451 5.08 -7.18 28.69
N ALA A 452 4.53 -7.52 29.84
CA ALA A 452 4.36 -8.91 30.23
C ALA A 452 3.38 -9.63 29.31
N THR A 453 3.72 -10.84 28.98
CA THR A 453 2.89 -11.78 28.23
C THR A 453 1.80 -12.35 29.15
N SER A 454 0.81 -13.07 28.59
CA SER A 454 -0.29 -13.65 29.38
C SER A 454 0.16 -14.65 30.44
N ASP A 455 1.33 -15.28 30.28
CA ASP A 455 1.96 -16.16 31.26
C ASP A 455 2.87 -15.41 32.26
N GLY A 456 2.84 -14.08 32.24
CA GLY A 456 3.63 -13.22 33.12
C GLY A 456 5.09 -13.05 32.73
N LYS A 457 5.55 -13.64 31.62
CA LYS A 457 6.91 -13.52 31.14
C LYS A 457 7.10 -12.20 30.39
N ILE A 458 8.23 -11.54 30.58
CA ILE A 458 8.61 -10.34 29.82
C ILE A 458 9.57 -10.75 28.70
N ASN A 459 9.18 -10.51 27.46
CA ASN A 459 10.08 -10.58 26.31
C ASN A 459 10.68 -9.19 26.11
N TYR A 460 11.89 -8.99 26.63
CA TYR A 460 12.57 -7.71 26.51
C TYR A 460 12.75 -7.31 25.03
N ILE A 461 12.66 -6.00 24.76
CA ILE A 461 13.17 -5.47 23.49
C ILE A 461 14.68 -5.73 23.47
N GLU A 462 15.14 -6.44 22.45
CA GLU A 462 16.52 -6.96 22.39
C GLU A 462 17.54 -5.84 22.18
N GLU A 463 17.21 -4.88 21.33
CA GLU A 463 18.09 -3.76 21.00
C GLU A 463 17.31 -2.48 20.69
N PHE A 464 17.78 -1.38 21.27
CA PHE A 464 17.39 -0.02 20.96
C PHE A 464 18.66 0.79 20.66
N SER A 465 18.94 1.08 19.37
CA SER A 465 20.25 1.63 19.00
C SER A 465 20.18 2.65 17.86
N GLY A 466 21.05 3.66 17.93
CA GLY A 466 21.18 4.68 16.90
C GLY A 466 19.95 5.59 16.76
N ASN A 467 19.00 5.53 17.70
CA ASN A 467 17.79 6.31 17.62
C ASN A 467 17.98 7.73 18.15
N ARG A 468 17.25 8.67 17.58
CA ARG A 468 17.02 9.98 18.16
C ARG A 468 15.61 10.03 18.73
N ILE A 469 15.48 10.34 20.01
CA ILE A 469 14.19 10.54 20.69
C ILE A 469 14.14 11.96 21.25
N SER A 470 13.04 12.66 21.00
CA SER A 470 12.71 13.93 21.63
C SER A 470 11.32 13.80 22.26
N VAL A 471 11.23 14.08 23.55
CA VAL A 471 9.96 14.04 24.30
C VAL A 471 9.69 15.41 24.89
N ASP A 472 8.55 15.97 24.58
CA ASP A 472 8.01 17.19 25.19
C ASP A 472 6.52 17.03 25.57
N SER A 473 5.93 18.05 26.13
CA SER A 473 4.53 18.03 26.53
C SER A 473 3.84 19.32 26.12
N TYR A 474 2.61 19.22 25.65
CA TYR A 474 1.71 20.37 25.46
C TYR A 474 1.17 20.96 26.77
N LEU A 475 1.46 20.29 27.90
CA LEU A 475 1.08 20.76 29.23
C LEU A 475 2.24 21.50 29.90
N ASP A 476 1.94 22.61 30.58
CA ASP A 476 2.90 23.30 31.46
C ASP A 476 3.40 22.42 32.60
N SER A 477 2.66 21.38 32.97
CA SER A 477 3.05 20.40 33.98
C SER A 477 2.39 19.03 33.74
N TYR A 478 3.19 18.04 33.31
CA TYR A 478 2.74 16.65 33.25
C TYR A 478 2.96 16.00 34.64
N LYS A 479 1.90 15.55 35.30
CA LYS A 479 1.93 15.10 36.71
C LYS A 479 2.30 13.61 36.88
N PHE A 480 2.41 12.86 35.81
CA PHE A 480 2.60 11.42 35.86
C PHE A 480 4.06 11.05 35.53
N GLN A 481 4.44 9.83 35.88
CA GLN A 481 5.77 9.31 35.54
C GLN A 481 5.88 9.11 34.02
N VAL A 482 7.05 9.42 33.50
CA VAL A 482 7.39 9.20 32.07
C VAL A 482 8.49 8.14 31.99
N HIS A 483 8.13 6.98 31.48
CA HIS A 483 9.08 5.92 31.14
C HIS A 483 9.49 6.07 29.67
N ILE A 484 10.73 6.44 29.42
CA ILE A 484 11.22 6.55 28.05
C ILE A 484 11.50 5.17 27.48
N LEU A 485 12.20 4.32 28.25
CA LEU A 485 12.49 2.95 27.89
C LEU A 485 12.11 2.05 29.07
N HIS A 486 11.33 1.00 28.78
CA HIS A 486 10.90 0.05 29.79
C HIS A 486 11.08 -1.40 29.30
N ASN A 487 11.88 -2.18 30.04
CA ASN A 487 12.24 -3.56 29.73
C ASN A 487 13.00 -3.71 28.38
N VAL A 488 14.08 -2.96 28.22
CA VAL A 488 14.97 -3.01 27.05
C VAL A 488 16.33 -3.57 27.44
N LYS A 489 16.86 -4.54 26.68
CA LYS A 489 18.15 -5.18 27.02
C LYS A 489 19.35 -4.31 26.68
N ASN A 490 19.48 -3.89 25.42
CA ASN A 490 20.68 -3.24 24.93
C ASN A 490 20.33 -1.85 24.39
N VAL A 491 20.79 -0.81 25.05
CA VAL A 491 20.55 0.60 24.68
C VAL A 491 21.88 1.25 24.35
N LYS A 492 22.12 1.54 23.07
CA LYS A 492 23.44 2.03 22.64
C LYS A 492 23.37 3.07 21.52
N ASN A 493 24.27 4.04 21.57
CA ASN A 493 24.45 5.05 20.51
C ASN A 493 23.19 5.89 20.21
N ASN A 494 22.35 6.15 21.22
CA ASN A 494 21.13 6.94 21.05
C ASN A 494 21.33 8.39 21.49
N GLU A 495 20.54 9.30 20.93
CA GLU A 495 20.36 10.65 21.43
C GLU A 495 18.94 10.80 21.99
N ILE A 496 18.81 11.06 23.29
CA ILE A 496 17.54 11.16 23.99
C ILE A 496 17.43 12.55 24.59
N THR A 497 16.48 13.35 24.14
CA THR A 497 16.19 14.69 24.65
C THR A 497 14.84 14.66 25.35
N ILE A 498 14.81 15.13 26.60
CA ILE A 498 13.60 15.13 27.43
C ILE A 498 13.39 16.56 27.95
N ASN A 499 12.32 17.16 27.50
CA ASN A 499 11.95 18.52 27.89
C ASN A 499 10.56 18.52 28.55
N LEU A 500 10.52 18.17 29.84
CA LEU A 500 9.29 18.04 30.64
C LEU A 500 9.42 18.81 31.94
N ASP A 501 8.36 19.49 32.38
CA ASP A 501 8.46 20.40 33.54
C ASP A 501 8.29 19.76 34.92
N SER A 502 7.69 18.58 35.07
CA SER A 502 7.29 18.14 36.43
C SER A 502 7.34 16.65 36.75
N THR A 503 8.03 15.81 36.01
CA THR A 503 7.99 14.35 36.25
C THR A 503 9.34 13.70 36.42
N ASP A 504 9.37 12.60 37.17
CA ASP A 504 10.48 11.67 37.19
C ASP A 504 10.57 10.92 35.87
N VAL A 505 11.76 10.85 35.29
CA VAL A 505 12.05 10.08 34.09
C VAL A 505 12.63 8.74 34.49
N MET A 506 12.06 7.66 33.98
CA MET A 506 12.49 6.31 34.30
C MET A 506 13.07 5.59 33.09
N LEU A 507 14.21 4.95 33.27
CA LEU A 507 14.86 4.07 32.31
C LEU A 507 15.06 2.68 32.94
N ASN A 508 14.28 1.69 32.51
CA ASN A 508 14.45 0.28 32.91
C ASN A 508 15.16 -0.46 31.78
N VAL A 509 16.48 -0.61 31.92
CA VAL A 509 17.36 -1.14 30.88
C VAL A 509 18.47 -2.00 31.49
N ASN A 510 18.86 -3.08 30.78
CA ASN A 510 19.90 -3.97 31.30
C ASN A 510 21.32 -3.48 30.98
N ASN A 511 21.54 -3.07 29.73
CA ASN A 511 22.86 -2.60 29.28
C ASN A 511 22.71 -1.25 28.58
N ILE A 512 23.47 -0.26 29.02
CA ILE A 512 23.49 1.08 28.46
C ILE A 512 24.90 1.50 28.07
N SER A 513 25.11 1.98 26.86
CA SER A 513 26.43 2.43 26.39
C SER A 513 26.34 3.50 25.31
N ASN A 514 27.25 4.46 25.35
CA ASN A 514 27.46 5.48 24.34
C ASN A 514 26.18 6.30 23.97
N ASN A 515 25.29 6.48 24.95
CA ASN A 515 24.08 7.29 24.72
C ASN A 515 24.32 8.72 25.17
N LYS A 516 23.75 9.68 24.44
CA LYS A 516 23.68 11.08 24.83
C LYS A 516 22.27 11.35 25.35
N ILE A 517 22.16 11.69 26.62
CA ILE A 517 20.89 12.01 27.28
C ILE A 517 20.91 13.47 27.70
N ILE A 518 19.98 14.25 27.21
CA ILE A 518 19.80 15.67 27.50
C ILE A 518 18.47 15.80 28.25
N THR A 519 18.51 16.22 29.49
CA THR A 519 17.30 16.40 30.29
C THR A 519 17.54 17.45 31.38
N ASN A 520 16.49 18.15 31.76
CA ASN A 520 16.44 19.02 32.92
C ASN A 520 15.91 18.30 34.19
N LYS A 521 15.66 17.00 34.10
CA LYS A 521 15.06 16.16 35.15
C LYS A 521 16.06 15.14 35.71
N TYR A 522 15.78 14.70 36.90
CA TYR A 522 16.47 13.55 37.50
C TYR A 522 16.05 12.27 36.77
N ILE A 523 17.01 11.43 36.42
CA ILE A 523 16.76 10.16 35.76
C ILE A 523 16.88 9.04 36.78
N ASN A 524 15.80 8.31 36.98
CA ASN A 524 15.78 7.09 37.75
C ASN A 524 16.10 5.89 36.86
N TYR A 525 17.23 5.25 37.11
CA TYR A 525 17.61 3.95 36.53
C TYR A 525 17.04 2.84 37.40
N VAL A 526 16.23 1.95 36.80
CA VAL A 526 15.58 0.84 37.53
C VAL A 526 16.02 -0.49 36.96
#